data_418375c6d9f8dc3d3ada387d5268e753
#
_entry.id   418375c6d9f8dc3d3ada387d5268e753
#
_cell.length_a   1.000
_cell.length_b   1.000
_cell.length_c   1.000
_cell.angle_alpha   90.00
_cell.angle_beta   90.00
_cell.angle_gamma   90.00
#
_symmetry.space_group_name_H-M   'P 1'
#
loop_
_entity.id
_entity.type
_entity.pdbx_description
1 polymer ?
#
loop_
_entity_poly.entity_id
_entity_poly.type
_entity_poly.pdbx_seq_one_letter_code
_entity_poly.pdbx_strand_id
1 'polypeptide(L)'
;DQTPGGNSSNMFNEMKFTAILNKCRFQDPTIFPCWKVLRMATIDGARAIGLGDQIGSLESGKLADLIVIDIKRLNLNPVLFHPVRNIVPNLVYASNGSEVTTVMINGTFVVEDGRLTSCSEDQIRKEANEAAKLVVEKAAEKYHALNSKVAQMMEQHLI
;
A
#
# COMPACT_ATOMS: atom_id res chain seq x y z
N ASP A 1 -2.97 5.62 -5.07
CA ASP A 1 -4.31 6.17 -5.17
C ASP A 1 -5.04 6.03 -3.83
N GLN A 2 -6.17 6.70 -3.67
CA GLN A 2 -6.97 6.63 -2.45
C GLN A 2 -7.90 5.42 -2.46
N THR A 3 -8.39 5.03 -1.29
CA THR A 3 -9.32 3.91 -1.12
C THR A 3 -10.47 3.87 -2.13
N PRO A 4 -11.13 4.99 -2.50
CA PRO A 4 -12.19 4.96 -3.52
C PRO A 4 -11.73 4.56 -4.92
N GLY A 5 -10.46 4.79 -5.27
CA GLY A 5 -9.90 4.46 -6.58
C GLY A 5 -9.19 3.10 -6.60
N GLY A 6 -8.39 2.80 -5.57
CA GLY A 6 -7.54 1.61 -5.51
C GLY A 6 -8.02 0.52 -4.55
N ASN A 7 -9.08 0.77 -3.81
CA ASN A 7 -9.62 -0.10 -2.75
C ASN A 7 -8.59 -0.52 -1.68
N SER A 8 -7.43 0.12 -1.69
CA SER A 8 -6.39 -0.05 -0.67
C SER A 8 -5.55 1.23 -0.57
N SER A 9 -5.02 1.53 0.60
CA SER A 9 -4.08 2.64 0.82
C SER A 9 -2.66 2.09 0.92
N ASN A 10 -2.25 1.29 -0.07
CA ASN A 10 -0.99 0.56 -0.06
C ASN A 10 0.00 1.11 -1.10
N MET A 11 0.99 1.89 -0.64
CA MET A 11 2.01 2.49 -1.50
C MET A 11 2.88 1.47 -2.25
N PHE A 12 3.07 0.26 -1.73
CA PHE A 12 3.80 -0.80 -2.46
C PHE A 12 3.02 -1.23 -3.69
N ASN A 13 1.70 -1.39 -3.58
CA ASN A 13 0.85 -1.67 -4.74
C ASN A 13 0.88 -0.52 -5.75
N GLU A 14 0.82 0.73 -5.30
CA GLU A 14 0.91 1.91 -6.18
C GLU A 14 2.24 1.95 -6.95
N MET A 15 3.36 1.67 -6.28
CA MET A 15 4.67 1.56 -6.93
C MET A 15 4.67 0.46 -7.99
N LYS A 16 4.17 -0.72 -7.67
CA LYS A 16 4.09 -1.86 -8.58
C LYS A 16 3.25 -1.55 -9.81
N PHE A 17 2.04 -1.02 -9.61
CA PHE A 17 1.15 -0.65 -10.71
C PHE A 17 1.73 0.48 -11.56
N THR A 18 2.33 1.49 -10.96
CA THR A 18 3.03 2.56 -11.69
C THR A 18 4.09 1.99 -12.62
N ALA A 19 4.91 1.06 -12.12
CA ALA A 19 5.94 0.44 -12.93
C ALA A 19 5.37 -0.43 -14.05
N ILE A 20 4.41 -1.31 -13.76
CA ILE A 20 3.93 -2.33 -14.70
C ILE A 20 3.00 -1.71 -15.75
N LEU A 21 2.00 -0.94 -15.34
CA LEU A 21 0.97 -0.41 -16.25
C LEU A 21 1.56 0.54 -17.29
N ASN A 22 2.52 1.38 -16.88
CA ASN A 22 3.18 2.28 -17.84
C ASN A 22 4.03 1.50 -18.85
N LYS A 23 4.78 0.48 -18.42
CA LYS A 23 5.54 -0.39 -19.33
C LYS A 23 4.64 -1.08 -20.34
N CYS A 24 3.49 -1.60 -19.89
CA CYS A 24 2.49 -2.20 -20.77
C CYS A 24 1.89 -1.16 -21.73
N ARG A 25 1.49 0.00 -21.24
CA ARG A 25 0.86 1.07 -22.06
C ARG A 25 1.77 1.55 -23.19
N PHE A 26 3.04 1.76 -22.89
CA PHE A 26 4.01 2.28 -23.85
C PHE A 26 4.79 1.18 -24.58
N GLN A 27 4.56 -0.10 -24.26
CA GLN A 27 5.27 -1.27 -24.79
C GLN A 27 6.79 -1.12 -24.70
N ASP A 28 7.27 -0.48 -23.63
CA ASP A 28 8.69 -0.23 -23.38
C ASP A 28 9.06 -0.69 -21.97
N PRO A 29 9.85 -1.77 -21.81
CA PRO A 29 10.25 -2.28 -20.51
C PRO A 29 11.27 -1.39 -19.79
N THR A 30 11.86 -0.40 -20.46
CA THR A 30 12.93 0.45 -19.90
C THR A 30 12.41 1.66 -19.15
N ILE A 31 11.17 2.10 -19.44
CA ILE A 31 10.57 3.24 -18.77
C ILE A 31 10.18 2.89 -17.33
N PHE A 32 10.07 3.89 -16.49
CA PHE A 32 9.74 3.75 -15.06
C PHE A 32 10.58 2.66 -14.36
N PRO A 33 11.93 2.74 -14.43
CA PRO A 33 12.77 1.80 -13.70
C PRO A 33 12.47 1.89 -12.19
N CYS A 34 12.64 0.79 -11.48
CA CYS A 34 12.24 0.68 -10.06
C CYS A 34 12.84 1.78 -9.16
N TRP A 35 14.06 2.21 -9.40
CA TRP A 35 14.66 3.34 -8.68
C TRP A 35 13.90 4.64 -8.87
N LYS A 36 13.42 4.93 -10.09
CA LYS A 36 12.59 6.10 -10.34
C LYS A 36 11.25 5.99 -9.61
N VAL A 37 10.63 4.81 -9.65
CA VAL A 37 9.35 4.57 -8.98
C VAL A 37 9.48 4.73 -7.46
N LEU A 38 10.55 4.20 -6.87
CA LEU A 38 10.83 4.42 -5.44
C LEU A 38 11.01 5.92 -5.12
N ARG A 39 11.72 6.66 -5.95
CA ARG A 39 11.86 8.12 -5.78
C ARG A 39 10.52 8.85 -5.89
N MET A 40 9.65 8.43 -6.81
CA MET A 40 8.28 8.99 -6.92
C MET A 40 7.46 8.76 -5.66
N ALA A 41 7.63 7.62 -4.99
CA ALA A 41 6.98 7.31 -3.73
C ALA A 41 7.62 7.96 -2.50
N THR A 42 8.76 8.63 -2.66
CA THR A 42 9.53 9.26 -1.58
C THR A 42 9.84 10.73 -1.92
N ILE A 43 11.09 11.07 -2.19
CA ILE A 43 11.54 12.47 -2.33
C ILE A 43 10.89 13.22 -3.51
N ASP A 44 10.65 12.56 -4.64
CA ASP A 44 10.03 13.24 -5.78
C ASP A 44 8.54 13.51 -5.51
N GLY A 45 7.85 12.60 -4.81
CA GLY A 45 6.48 12.80 -4.31
C GLY A 45 6.41 13.93 -3.28
N ALA A 46 7.32 13.95 -2.31
CA ALA A 46 7.41 15.03 -1.32
C ALA A 46 7.62 16.40 -1.99
N ARG A 47 8.48 16.50 -2.99
CA ARG A 47 8.68 17.73 -3.78
C ARG A 47 7.43 18.15 -4.54
N ALA A 48 6.72 17.20 -5.12
CA ALA A 48 5.50 17.49 -5.88
C ALA A 48 4.38 18.12 -5.03
N ILE A 49 4.37 17.83 -3.73
CA ILE A 49 3.42 18.43 -2.76
C ILE A 49 4.01 19.60 -1.95
N GLY A 50 5.22 20.07 -2.30
CA GLY A 50 5.88 21.20 -1.65
C GLY A 50 6.54 20.90 -0.30
N LEU A 51 6.72 19.62 0.06
CA LEU A 51 7.31 19.18 1.34
C LEU A 51 8.73 18.60 1.20
N GLY A 52 9.37 18.76 0.05
CA GLY A 52 10.67 18.12 -0.24
C GLY A 52 11.81 18.52 0.69
N ASP A 53 11.72 19.69 1.33
CA ASP A 53 12.70 20.16 2.32
C ASP A 53 12.45 19.59 3.72
N GLN A 54 11.27 19.01 3.96
CA GLN A 54 10.86 18.50 5.26
C GLN A 54 10.84 16.97 5.33
N ILE A 55 10.42 16.28 4.25
CA ILE A 55 10.23 14.83 4.22
C ILE A 55 10.76 14.21 2.91
N GLY A 56 10.62 12.90 2.78
CA GLY A 56 10.88 12.13 1.54
C GLY A 56 12.31 11.62 1.40
N SER A 57 13.22 12.00 2.31
CA SER A 57 14.59 11.47 2.40
C SER A 57 15.09 11.50 3.83
N LEU A 58 16.04 10.63 4.15
CA LEU A 58 16.69 10.59 5.46
C LEU A 58 17.91 11.53 5.45
N GLU A 59 17.71 12.76 5.86
CA GLU A 59 18.72 13.81 5.89
C GLU A 59 18.63 14.58 7.21
N SER A 60 19.77 15.06 7.71
CA SER A 60 19.80 15.90 8.91
C SER A 60 18.98 17.17 8.69
N GLY A 61 18.13 17.51 9.65
CA GLY A 61 17.22 18.65 9.60
C GLY A 61 15.84 18.38 9.02
N LYS A 62 15.59 17.20 8.46
CA LYS A 62 14.26 16.76 8.04
C LYS A 62 13.51 16.04 9.16
N LEU A 63 12.19 15.97 9.02
CA LEU A 63 11.32 15.19 9.89
C LEU A 63 11.68 13.70 9.78
N ALA A 64 11.61 12.98 10.88
CA ALA A 64 11.88 11.55 10.92
C ALA A 64 10.63 10.77 10.49
N ASP A 65 10.39 10.78 9.18
CA ASP A 65 9.36 9.98 8.50
C ASP A 65 10.07 8.80 7.83
N LEU A 66 9.91 7.61 8.38
CA LEU A 66 10.59 6.41 7.89
C LEU A 66 9.80 5.12 8.16
N ILE A 67 10.12 4.10 7.40
CA ILE A 67 9.67 2.74 7.64
C ILE A 67 10.87 1.80 7.75
N VAL A 68 10.74 0.75 8.58
CA VAL A 68 11.70 -0.36 8.65
C VAL A 68 11.07 -1.59 8.02
N ILE A 69 11.80 -2.22 7.12
CA ILE A 69 11.33 -3.37 6.33
C ILE A 69 12.17 -4.60 6.67
N ASP A 70 11.52 -5.69 7.04
CA ASP A 70 12.16 -6.98 7.25
C ASP A 70 12.47 -7.66 5.90
N ILE A 71 13.69 -7.53 5.44
CA ILE A 71 14.15 -8.12 4.17
C ILE A 71 14.33 -9.65 4.21
N LYS A 72 14.13 -10.30 5.36
CA LYS A 72 14.21 -11.76 5.49
C LYS A 72 12.91 -12.45 5.10
N ARG A 73 11.84 -11.70 4.83
CA ARG A 73 10.56 -12.27 4.36
C ARG A 73 10.73 -13.01 3.03
N LEU A 74 10.02 -14.13 2.87
CA LEU A 74 10.17 -15.04 1.72
C LEU A 74 9.96 -14.34 0.38
N ASN A 75 8.99 -13.46 0.28
CA ASN A 75 8.67 -12.71 -0.95
C ASN A 75 9.77 -11.72 -1.36
N LEU A 76 10.67 -11.34 -0.44
CA LEU A 76 11.83 -10.49 -0.75
C LEU A 76 13.12 -11.26 -1.01
N ASN A 77 13.10 -12.59 -0.90
CA ASN A 77 14.29 -13.41 -1.05
C ASN A 77 14.36 -14.07 -2.44
N PRO A 78 15.57 -14.30 -2.97
CA PRO A 78 16.89 -13.96 -2.37
C PRO A 78 17.19 -12.45 -2.41
N VAL A 79 17.91 -11.97 -1.38
CA VAL A 79 18.44 -10.59 -1.35
C VAL A 79 19.89 -10.58 -1.82
N LEU A 80 20.17 -9.77 -2.84
CA LEU A 80 21.51 -9.66 -3.45
C LEU A 80 22.09 -8.27 -3.18
N PHE A 81 23.37 -8.25 -2.75
CA PHE A 81 24.11 -7.02 -2.48
C PHE A 81 25.24 -6.76 -3.47
N HIS A 82 25.87 -7.82 -4.01
CA HIS A 82 26.99 -7.78 -4.93
C HIS A 82 26.98 -8.99 -5.87
N PRO A 83 27.43 -8.84 -7.12
CA PRO A 83 27.66 -7.59 -7.86
C PRO A 83 26.33 -6.92 -8.27
N VAL A 84 25.24 -7.64 -8.23
CA VAL A 84 23.88 -7.17 -8.57
C VAL A 84 23.12 -6.87 -7.29
N ARG A 85 22.45 -5.73 -7.26
CA ARG A 85 21.58 -5.34 -6.15
C ARG A 85 20.13 -5.44 -6.56
N ASN A 86 19.34 -6.20 -5.81
CA ASN A 86 17.91 -6.39 -6.11
C ASN A 86 16.95 -5.87 -5.02
N ILE A 87 17.44 -5.19 -3.99
CA ILE A 87 16.60 -4.68 -2.89
C ILE A 87 15.49 -3.79 -3.43
N VAL A 88 15.81 -2.78 -4.25
CA VAL A 88 14.81 -1.86 -4.80
C VAL A 88 13.86 -2.54 -5.79
N PRO A 89 14.32 -3.37 -6.74
CA PRO A 89 13.43 -4.23 -7.50
C PRO A 89 12.47 -5.06 -6.63
N ASN A 90 12.96 -5.70 -5.58
CA ASN A 90 12.12 -6.49 -4.67
C ASN A 90 11.08 -5.62 -3.96
N LEU A 91 11.46 -4.43 -3.47
CA LEU A 91 10.52 -3.49 -2.85
C LEU A 91 9.41 -3.04 -3.82
N VAL A 92 9.74 -2.77 -5.08
CA VAL A 92 8.76 -2.28 -6.06
C VAL A 92 7.87 -3.39 -6.59
N TYR A 93 8.40 -4.60 -6.82
CA TYR A 93 7.66 -5.66 -7.53
C TYR A 93 7.13 -6.77 -6.62
N ALA A 94 7.77 -7.02 -5.48
CA ALA A 94 7.46 -8.16 -4.62
C ALA A 94 6.89 -7.79 -3.25
N SER A 95 7.16 -6.57 -2.74
CA SER A 95 6.60 -6.10 -1.48
C SER A 95 5.09 -5.89 -1.56
N ASN A 96 4.41 -6.13 -0.44
CA ASN A 96 2.99 -5.87 -0.25
C ASN A 96 2.66 -5.11 1.05
N GLY A 97 3.69 -4.72 1.82
CA GLY A 97 3.58 -3.98 3.08
C GLY A 97 3.58 -4.84 4.34
N SER A 98 3.39 -6.17 4.24
CA SER A 98 3.45 -7.06 5.41
C SER A 98 4.85 -7.21 5.99
N GLU A 99 5.86 -6.75 5.26
CA GLU A 99 7.27 -6.72 5.65
C GLU A 99 7.64 -5.51 6.51
N VAL A 100 6.75 -4.52 6.60
CA VAL A 100 6.98 -3.31 7.40
C VAL A 100 6.81 -3.66 8.87
N THR A 101 7.88 -3.50 9.64
CA THR A 101 7.88 -3.78 11.09
C THR A 101 7.73 -2.53 11.93
N THR A 102 8.19 -1.40 11.41
CA THR A 102 8.17 -0.12 12.13
C THR A 102 7.78 1.01 11.19
N VAL A 103 6.94 1.91 11.67
CA VAL A 103 6.62 3.17 10.99
C VAL A 103 6.81 4.31 11.99
N MET A 104 7.57 5.30 11.57
CA MET A 104 7.79 6.53 12.32
C MET A 104 7.29 7.72 11.49
N ILE A 105 6.54 8.61 12.11
CA ILE A 105 6.04 9.86 11.51
C ILE A 105 6.41 11.00 12.44
N ASN A 106 7.13 11.97 11.91
CA ASN A 106 7.64 13.11 12.68
C ASN A 106 8.33 12.68 14.00
N GLY A 107 9.12 11.62 13.95
CA GLY A 107 9.83 11.09 15.12
C GLY A 107 8.98 10.26 16.11
N THR A 108 7.68 10.09 15.85
CA THR A 108 6.78 9.31 16.70
C THR A 108 6.54 7.93 16.06
N PHE A 109 6.71 6.86 16.85
CA PHE A 109 6.37 5.51 16.39
C PHE A 109 4.85 5.36 16.31
N VAL A 110 4.33 5.07 15.12
CA VAL A 110 2.91 4.78 14.88
C VAL A 110 2.67 3.28 14.63
N VAL A 111 3.72 2.56 14.22
CA VAL A 111 3.76 1.09 14.19
C VAL A 111 5.08 0.65 14.80
N GLU A 112 5.04 -0.30 15.71
CA GLU A 112 6.19 -0.93 16.33
C GLU A 112 5.98 -2.44 16.38
N ASP A 113 6.98 -3.22 15.99
CA ASP A 113 6.89 -4.68 15.86
C ASP A 113 5.66 -5.16 15.06
N GLY A 114 5.29 -4.41 14.02
CA GLY A 114 4.15 -4.71 13.16
C GLY A 114 2.78 -4.44 13.81
N ARG A 115 2.71 -3.71 14.93
CA ARG A 115 1.48 -3.37 15.63
C ARG A 115 1.29 -1.86 15.72
N LEU A 116 0.05 -1.41 15.59
CA LEU A 116 -0.30 -0.01 15.82
C LEU A 116 -0.06 0.37 17.30
N THR A 117 0.55 1.54 17.52
CA THR A 117 0.85 2.04 18.87
C THR A 117 -0.29 2.87 19.46
N SER A 118 -1.16 3.45 18.62
CA SER A 118 -2.17 4.42 19.04
C SER A 118 -3.58 3.83 19.19
N CYS A 119 -3.84 2.63 18.68
CA CYS A 119 -5.19 2.02 18.72
C CYS A 119 -5.12 0.49 18.63
N SER A 120 -6.22 -0.15 19.00
CA SER A 120 -6.39 -1.60 18.88
C SER A 120 -6.96 -1.96 17.53
N GLU A 121 -6.21 -2.76 16.74
CA GLU A 121 -6.68 -3.28 15.45
C GLU A 121 -7.97 -4.12 15.60
N ASP A 122 -8.10 -4.89 16.69
CA ASP A 122 -9.29 -5.69 16.96
C ASP A 122 -10.53 -4.82 17.21
N GLN A 123 -10.35 -3.69 17.89
CA GLN A 123 -11.43 -2.75 18.10
C GLN A 123 -11.85 -2.08 16.80
N ILE A 124 -10.88 -1.62 15.99
CA ILE A 124 -11.17 -1.03 14.67
C ILE A 124 -11.93 -2.04 13.79
N ARG A 125 -11.48 -3.29 13.77
CA ARG A 125 -12.13 -4.36 12.99
C ARG A 125 -13.56 -4.61 13.46
N LYS A 126 -13.80 -4.62 14.77
CA LYS A 126 -15.13 -4.76 15.35
C LYS A 126 -16.05 -3.60 14.95
N GLU A 127 -15.61 -2.37 15.15
CA GLU A 127 -16.37 -1.17 14.81
C GLU A 127 -16.67 -1.08 13.31
N ALA A 128 -15.70 -1.41 12.46
CA ALA A 128 -15.89 -1.44 11.01
C ALA A 128 -16.94 -2.49 10.58
N ASN A 129 -16.91 -3.68 11.19
CA ASN A 129 -17.92 -4.72 10.91
C ASN A 129 -19.32 -4.32 11.39
N GLU A 130 -19.44 -3.65 12.51
CA GLU A 130 -20.73 -3.13 13.01
C GLU A 130 -21.27 -2.03 12.08
N ALA A 131 -20.42 -1.11 11.65
CA ALA A 131 -20.81 -0.08 10.69
C ALA A 131 -21.20 -0.68 9.33
N ALA A 132 -20.48 -1.70 8.85
CA ALA A 132 -20.79 -2.38 7.60
C ALA A 132 -22.18 -3.05 7.64
N LYS A 133 -22.57 -3.69 8.77
CA LYS A 133 -23.90 -4.28 8.94
C LYS A 133 -25.02 -3.24 8.75
N LEU A 134 -24.89 -2.07 9.38
CA LEU A 134 -25.86 -0.99 9.23
C LEU A 134 -25.98 -0.50 7.79
N VAL A 135 -24.87 -0.44 7.05
CA VAL A 135 -24.88 -0.06 5.63
C VAL A 135 -25.59 -1.11 4.79
N VAL A 136 -25.30 -2.39 5.03
CA VAL A 136 -25.95 -3.51 4.30
C VAL A 136 -27.44 -3.54 4.57
N GLU A 137 -27.88 -3.41 5.81
CA GLU A 137 -29.31 -3.36 6.17
C GLU A 137 -30.05 -2.24 5.43
N LYS A 138 -29.47 -1.03 5.39
CA LYS A 138 -30.07 0.11 4.67
C LYS A 138 -30.05 -0.07 3.15
N ALA A 139 -29.13 -0.83 2.61
CA ALA A 139 -29.00 -1.06 1.18
C ALA A 139 -29.78 -2.29 0.68
N ALA A 140 -30.24 -3.17 1.59
CA ALA A 140 -30.81 -4.47 1.26
C ALA A 140 -31.98 -4.39 0.25
N GLU A 141 -32.96 -3.51 0.47
CA GLU A 141 -34.09 -3.35 -0.43
C GLU A 141 -33.65 -2.94 -1.85
N LYS A 142 -32.73 -1.98 -1.95
CA LYS A 142 -32.22 -1.52 -3.24
C LYS A 142 -31.39 -2.60 -3.93
N TYR A 143 -30.59 -3.35 -3.16
CA TYR A 143 -29.78 -4.44 -3.67
C TYR A 143 -30.65 -5.55 -4.28
N HIS A 144 -31.72 -5.99 -3.57
CA HIS A 144 -32.66 -6.97 -4.08
C HIS A 144 -33.45 -6.45 -5.29
N ALA A 145 -33.82 -5.17 -5.31
CA ALA A 145 -34.52 -4.56 -6.44
C ALA A 145 -33.67 -4.51 -7.72
N LEU A 146 -32.34 -4.48 -7.60
CA LEU A 146 -31.45 -4.53 -8.77
C LEU A 146 -31.52 -5.88 -9.51
N ASN A 147 -31.92 -6.95 -8.84
CA ASN A 147 -32.05 -8.31 -9.38
C ASN A 147 -30.91 -8.70 -10.33
N SER A 148 -29.67 -8.33 -9.94
CA SER A 148 -28.50 -8.55 -10.77
C SER A 148 -28.20 -10.05 -10.88
N LYS A 149 -27.62 -10.48 -12.00
CA LYS A 149 -27.20 -11.87 -12.19
C LYS A 149 -26.26 -12.37 -11.09
N VAL A 150 -25.40 -11.49 -10.59
CA VAL A 150 -24.50 -11.81 -9.47
C VAL A 150 -25.29 -12.03 -8.18
N ALA A 151 -26.27 -11.17 -7.87
CA ALA A 151 -27.14 -11.35 -6.70
C ALA A 151 -27.89 -12.70 -6.74
N GLN A 152 -28.45 -13.06 -7.89
CA GLN A 152 -29.12 -14.35 -8.08
C GLN A 152 -28.17 -15.54 -7.88
N MET A 153 -26.94 -15.45 -8.37
CA MET A 153 -25.93 -16.50 -8.18
C MET A 153 -25.51 -16.65 -6.71
N MET A 154 -25.40 -15.54 -5.97
CA MET A 154 -25.11 -15.54 -4.52
C MET A 154 -26.26 -16.17 -3.73
N GLU A 155 -27.52 -15.83 -4.03
CA GLU A 155 -28.70 -16.43 -3.40
C GLU A 155 -28.81 -17.95 -3.67
N GLN A 156 -28.35 -18.39 -4.83
CA GLN A 156 -28.29 -19.81 -5.22
C GLN A 156 -27.03 -20.53 -4.70
N HIS A 157 -26.18 -19.88 -3.92
CA HIS A 157 -24.90 -20.42 -3.44
C HIS A 157 -23.98 -20.93 -4.56
N LEU A 158 -24.02 -20.31 -5.75
CA LEU A 158 -23.18 -20.64 -6.90
C LEU A 158 -21.84 -19.92 -6.89
N ILE A 159 -21.69 -18.88 -6.10
CA ILE A 159 -20.49 -18.10 -5.83
C ILE A 159 -20.48 -17.63 -4.36
#